data_756c8478cac1b6cbbe088fbc34dbaa04
#
_entry.id   756c8478cac1b6cbbe088fbc34dbaa04
#
_cell.length_a   1.000
_cell.length_b   1.000
_cell.length_c   1.000
_cell.angle_alpha   90.00
_cell.angle_beta   90.00
_cell.angle_gamma   90.00
#
_symmetry.space_group_name_H-M   'P 1'
#
loop_
_entity.id
_entity.type
_entity.pdbx_description
1 polymer ?
#
loop_
_entity_poly.entity_id
_entity_poly.type
_entity_poly.pdbx_seq_one_letter_code
_entity_poly.pdbx_strand_id
1 'polypeptide(L)'
;MCACMDMKRLCNIAIVAVVVLVATLSLSCSNENDSVLTNQQSKISSYLKSSHQPRLIPESEVSASLDSEPQFYSQWGLDVYRYIATYYAEGREEWTEVTNRSTIDIVYTAYVFPNAKPTTANMYATNDPDSIAELEKLGLNTEYEWTTDPMQVTLGREEILPGLETALVGCRKGDSVEIYLTYDMAYGKHYVGMVPAKSAVVWFIDIVDVK
;
A
#
# COMPACT_ATOMS: atom_id res chain seq x y z
N MET A 1 -54.61 40.77 -3.64
CA MET A 1 -54.41 39.44 -2.98
C MET A 1 -53.57 38.44 -3.84
N CYS A 2 -52.69 38.93 -4.71
CA CYS A 2 -51.93 38.10 -5.66
C CYS A 2 -50.40 38.06 -5.42
N ALA A 3 -49.82 38.93 -4.58
CA ALA A 3 -48.39 39.05 -4.41
C ALA A 3 -47.78 38.06 -3.38
N CYS A 4 -48.60 37.44 -2.51
CA CYS A 4 -48.09 36.58 -1.45
C CYS A 4 -47.90 35.11 -1.88
N MET A 5 -48.44 34.72 -3.04
CA MET A 5 -48.33 33.34 -3.56
C MET A 5 -47.05 33.12 -4.36
N ASP A 6 -46.48 34.16 -4.97
CA ASP A 6 -45.26 34.07 -5.76
C ASP A 6 -43.99 33.92 -4.89
N MET A 7 -43.95 34.57 -3.74
CA MET A 7 -42.76 34.53 -2.85
C MET A 7 -42.56 33.17 -2.21
N LYS A 8 -43.61 32.42 -1.88
CA LYS A 8 -43.50 31.05 -1.38
C LYS A 8 -43.05 30.05 -2.46
N ARG A 9 -43.48 30.24 -3.71
CA ARG A 9 -43.04 29.43 -4.85
C ARG A 9 -41.59 29.70 -5.20
N LEU A 10 -41.14 30.95 -5.19
CA LEU A 10 -39.73 31.31 -5.40
C LEU A 10 -38.81 30.77 -4.29
N CYS A 11 -39.25 30.80 -3.03
CA CYS A 11 -38.51 30.26 -1.91
C CYS A 11 -38.36 28.72 -2.00
N ASN A 12 -39.43 28.01 -2.38
CA ASN A 12 -39.37 26.56 -2.56
C ASN A 12 -38.49 26.14 -3.76
N ILE A 13 -38.50 26.90 -4.87
CA ILE A 13 -37.62 26.65 -6.02
C ILE A 13 -36.18 26.90 -5.65
N ALA A 14 -35.88 27.95 -4.88
CA ALA A 14 -34.52 28.22 -4.41
C ALA A 14 -34.00 27.12 -3.47
N ILE A 15 -34.83 26.61 -2.55
CA ILE A 15 -34.46 25.52 -1.64
C ILE A 15 -34.19 24.22 -2.42
N VAL A 16 -35.03 23.87 -3.39
CA VAL A 16 -34.82 22.67 -4.24
C VAL A 16 -33.57 22.82 -5.08
N ALA A 17 -33.27 23.99 -5.63
CA ALA A 17 -32.04 24.23 -6.39
C ALA A 17 -30.78 24.11 -5.53
N VAL A 18 -30.79 24.58 -4.28
CA VAL A 18 -29.66 24.43 -3.33
C VAL A 18 -29.48 22.98 -2.92
N VAL A 19 -30.55 22.23 -2.68
CA VAL A 19 -30.46 20.79 -2.33
C VAL A 19 -29.90 19.97 -3.49
N VAL A 20 -30.31 20.25 -4.73
CA VAL A 20 -29.77 19.59 -5.92
C VAL A 20 -28.30 19.94 -6.14
N LEU A 21 -27.88 21.19 -5.91
CA LEU A 21 -26.48 21.61 -6.05
C LEU A 21 -25.58 20.93 -5.01
N VAL A 22 -26.03 20.79 -3.76
CA VAL A 22 -25.30 20.12 -2.70
C VAL A 22 -25.20 18.62 -2.99
N ALA A 23 -26.26 17.99 -3.52
CA ALA A 23 -26.24 16.58 -3.90
C ALA A 23 -25.27 16.28 -5.08
N THR A 24 -25.13 17.17 -6.04
CA THR A 24 -24.19 16.99 -7.17
C THR A 24 -22.75 17.18 -6.78
N LEU A 25 -22.45 18.05 -5.80
CA LEU A 25 -21.10 18.22 -5.27
C LEU A 25 -20.59 17.00 -4.48
N SER A 26 -21.48 16.33 -3.74
CA SER A 26 -21.12 15.11 -3.00
C SER A 26 -20.91 13.89 -3.92
N LEU A 27 -21.61 13.77 -5.02
CA LEU A 27 -21.43 12.72 -6.02
C LEU A 27 -20.13 12.89 -6.84
N SER A 28 -19.68 14.14 -7.06
CA SER A 28 -18.42 14.40 -7.78
C SER A 28 -17.19 13.97 -6.99
N CYS A 29 -17.16 14.18 -5.67
CA CYS A 29 -16.03 13.78 -4.82
C CYS A 29 -15.90 12.26 -4.66
N SER A 30 -16.98 11.49 -4.62
CA SER A 30 -16.94 10.03 -4.55
C SER A 30 -16.40 9.43 -5.85
N ASN A 31 -16.87 9.88 -7.00
CA ASN A 31 -16.44 9.40 -8.30
C ASN A 31 -14.93 9.61 -8.57
N GLU A 32 -14.36 10.72 -8.10
CA GLU A 32 -12.91 10.98 -8.26
C GLU A 32 -12.07 10.03 -7.41
N ASN A 33 -12.45 9.78 -6.17
CA ASN A 33 -11.72 8.85 -5.30
C ASN A 33 -11.79 7.42 -5.83
N ASP A 34 -12.94 6.97 -6.29
CA ASP A 34 -13.14 5.64 -6.87
C ASP A 34 -12.28 5.46 -8.13
N SER A 35 -12.17 6.51 -8.96
CA SER A 35 -11.33 6.46 -10.16
C SER A 35 -9.83 6.38 -9.86
N VAL A 36 -9.33 7.08 -8.83
CA VAL A 36 -7.94 7.00 -8.39
C VAL A 36 -7.64 5.60 -7.86
N LEU A 37 -8.51 5.06 -7.00
CA LEU A 37 -8.36 3.73 -6.42
C LEU A 37 -8.31 2.65 -7.50
N THR A 38 -9.30 2.62 -8.40
CA THR A 38 -9.37 1.67 -9.51
C THR A 38 -8.14 1.74 -10.43
N ASN A 39 -7.64 2.95 -10.67
CA ASN A 39 -6.42 3.14 -11.47
C ASN A 39 -5.19 2.55 -10.76
N GLN A 40 -5.04 2.74 -9.44
CA GLN A 40 -3.93 2.15 -8.67
C GLN A 40 -4.01 0.63 -8.66
N GLN A 41 -5.17 0.05 -8.40
CA GLN A 41 -5.42 -1.41 -8.45
C GLN A 41 -4.99 -1.99 -9.80
N SER A 42 -5.43 -1.36 -10.90
CA SER A 42 -5.07 -1.78 -12.25
C SER A 42 -3.56 -1.69 -12.49
N LYS A 43 -2.91 -0.60 -12.08
CA LYS A 43 -1.47 -0.39 -12.28
C LYS A 43 -0.61 -1.35 -11.46
N ILE A 44 -0.95 -1.61 -10.19
CA ILE A 44 -0.26 -2.59 -9.36
C ILE A 44 -0.37 -3.98 -10.00
N SER A 45 -1.59 -4.43 -10.31
CA SER A 45 -1.82 -5.73 -10.92
C SER A 45 -1.09 -5.88 -12.26
N SER A 46 -1.13 -4.85 -13.12
CA SER A 46 -0.41 -4.86 -14.40
C SER A 46 1.10 -4.93 -14.21
N TYR A 47 1.66 -4.18 -13.25
CA TYR A 47 3.08 -4.23 -12.95
C TYR A 47 3.52 -5.62 -12.50
N LEU A 48 2.81 -6.22 -11.53
CA LEU A 48 3.14 -7.55 -11.00
C LEU A 48 3.11 -8.62 -12.09
N LYS A 49 2.12 -8.59 -12.98
CA LYS A 49 1.95 -9.57 -14.05
C LYS A 49 2.90 -9.41 -15.24
N SER A 50 3.33 -8.19 -15.55
CA SER A 50 4.03 -7.92 -16.80
C SER A 50 5.45 -7.36 -16.67
N SER A 51 5.71 -6.54 -15.66
CA SER A 51 6.94 -5.75 -15.52
C SER A 51 7.79 -6.11 -14.31
N HIS A 52 7.20 -6.76 -13.32
CA HIS A 52 7.91 -7.30 -12.16
C HIS A 52 8.90 -8.40 -12.57
N GLN A 53 9.99 -8.55 -11.85
CA GLN A 53 10.98 -9.59 -12.06
C GLN A 53 11.28 -10.33 -10.74
N PRO A 54 10.92 -11.62 -10.66
CA PRO A 54 10.24 -12.44 -11.68
C PRO A 54 8.81 -11.97 -11.98
N ARG A 55 8.26 -12.35 -13.14
CA ARG A 55 6.83 -12.12 -13.42
C ARG A 55 5.99 -12.95 -12.47
N LEU A 56 4.93 -12.36 -11.94
CA LEU A 56 4.08 -12.99 -10.94
C LEU A 56 2.71 -13.34 -11.53
N ILE A 57 2.18 -14.47 -11.10
CA ILE A 57 0.77 -14.83 -11.34
C ILE A 57 -0.05 -14.59 -10.06
N PRO A 58 -1.36 -14.38 -10.14
CA PRO A 58 -2.21 -14.40 -8.96
C PRO A 58 -2.14 -15.74 -8.24
N GLU A 59 -2.17 -15.77 -6.92
CA GLU A 59 -2.19 -17.01 -6.12
C GLU A 59 -3.30 -17.96 -6.55
N SER A 60 -4.47 -17.44 -6.99
CA SER A 60 -5.59 -18.23 -7.51
C SER A 60 -5.27 -19.00 -8.80
N GLU A 61 -4.22 -18.62 -9.51
CA GLU A 61 -3.79 -19.26 -10.76
C GLU A 61 -2.64 -20.27 -10.53
N VAL A 62 -2.12 -20.41 -9.31
CA VAL A 62 -0.97 -21.28 -8.97
C VAL A 62 -1.25 -22.74 -9.35
N SER A 63 -2.44 -23.25 -9.02
CA SER A 63 -2.81 -24.65 -9.30
C SER A 63 -2.92 -24.98 -10.79
N ALA A 64 -3.08 -23.98 -11.65
CA ALA A 64 -3.14 -24.12 -13.10
C ALA A 64 -1.77 -23.89 -13.77
N SER A 65 -0.75 -23.51 -13.01
CA SER A 65 0.61 -23.31 -13.53
C SER A 65 1.26 -24.63 -13.90
N LEU A 66 2.03 -24.64 -14.99
CA LEU A 66 2.90 -25.75 -15.38
C LEU A 66 4.29 -25.68 -14.72
N ASP A 67 4.58 -24.58 -14.05
CA ASP A 67 5.83 -24.38 -13.30
C ASP A 67 5.74 -25.13 -11.96
N SER A 68 6.83 -25.76 -11.54
CA SER A 68 6.94 -26.45 -10.24
C SER A 68 7.00 -25.48 -9.07
N GLU A 69 7.55 -24.28 -9.29
CA GLU A 69 7.70 -23.20 -8.29
C GLU A 69 7.20 -21.87 -8.90
N PRO A 70 5.91 -21.75 -9.20
CA PRO A 70 5.39 -20.56 -9.85
C PRO A 70 5.53 -19.35 -8.92
N GLN A 71 6.12 -18.28 -9.41
CA GLN A 71 6.22 -17.04 -8.65
C GLN A 71 4.86 -16.35 -8.66
N PHE A 72 4.32 -16.06 -7.48
CA PHE A 72 2.96 -15.57 -7.35
C PHE A 72 2.82 -14.46 -6.30
N TYR A 73 1.74 -13.73 -6.39
CA TYR A 73 1.35 -12.76 -5.38
C TYR A 73 0.00 -13.13 -4.77
N SER A 74 -0.08 -13.00 -3.44
CA SER A 74 -1.34 -13.06 -2.71
C SER A 74 -2.03 -11.70 -2.74
N GLN A 75 -3.35 -11.67 -2.64
CA GLN A 75 -4.14 -10.46 -2.76
C GLN A 75 -5.30 -10.45 -1.75
N TRP A 76 -5.49 -9.33 -1.05
CA TRP A 76 -6.64 -9.09 -0.18
C TRP A 76 -7.48 -7.94 -0.73
N GLY A 77 -8.71 -8.25 -1.13
CA GLY A 77 -9.50 -7.33 -1.94
C GLY A 77 -8.78 -6.97 -3.25
N LEU A 78 -8.78 -5.69 -3.58
CA LEU A 78 -8.03 -5.13 -4.71
C LEU A 78 -6.99 -4.09 -4.26
N ASP A 79 -6.67 -4.05 -2.95
CA ASP A 79 -5.96 -2.95 -2.34
C ASP A 79 -4.64 -3.34 -1.68
N VAL A 80 -4.45 -4.63 -1.38
CA VAL A 80 -3.25 -5.18 -0.75
C VAL A 80 -2.73 -6.34 -1.59
N TYR A 81 -1.46 -6.29 -1.97
CA TYR A 81 -0.79 -7.33 -2.74
C TYR A 81 0.52 -7.68 -2.07
N ARG A 82 0.82 -8.97 -1.92
CA ARG A 82 2.06 -9.46 -1.32
C ARG A 82 2.74 -10.48 -2.21
N TYR A 83 4.03 -10.29 -2.44
CA TYR A 83 4.93 -11.28 -2.99
C TYR A 83 5.96 -11.67 -1.92
N ILE A 84 6.21 -12.97 -1.73
CA ILE A 84 7.24 -13.50 -0.83
C ILE A 84 8.34 -14.10 -1.70
N ALA A 85 9.47 -13.42 -1.78
CA ALA A 85 10.58 -13.85 -2.63
C ALA A 85 11.21 -15.17 -2.16
N THR A 86 11.16 -15.41 -0.85
CA THR A 86 11.69 -16.61 -0.19
C THR A 86 10.68 -17.74 -0.03
N TYR A 87 9.52 -17.68 -0.73
CA TYR A 87 8.42 -18.62 -0.51
C TYR A 87 8.83 -20.09 -0.65
N TYR A 88 9.75 -20.38 -1.59
CA TYR A 88 10.28 -21.72 -1.86
C TYR A 88 11.66 -21.97 -1.23
N ALA A 89 12.07 -21.18 -0.24
CA ALA A 89 13.32 -21.41 0.46
C ALA A 89 13.28 -22.75 1.22
N GLU A 90 14.40 -23.48 1.20
CA GLU A 90 14.53 -24.77 1.88
C GLU A 90 14.29 -24.60 3.39
N GLY A 91 13.44 -25.44 3.96
CA GLY A 91 13.09 -25.43 5.39
C GLY A 91 12.20 -24.26 5.84
N ARG A 92 11.65 -23.47 4.91
CA ARG A 92 10.81 -22.33 5.25
C ARG A 92 9.59 -22.73 6.10
N GLU A 93 9.04 -23.93 5.90
CA GLU A 93 7.91 -24.45 6.67
C GLU A 93 8.20 -24.60 8.17
N GLU A 94 9.47 -24.70 8.55
CA GLU A 94 9.93 -24.79 9.96
C GLU A 94 10.17 -23.39 10.58
N TRP A 95 10.18 -22.35 9.78
CA TRP A 95 10.40 -20.98 10.27
C TRP A 95 9.20 -20.48 11.08
N THR A 96 9.46 -19.65 12.09
CA THR A 96 8.42 -19.07 12.95
C THR A 96 7.46 -18.22 12.16
N GLU A 97 6.18 -18.57 12.20
CA GLU A 97 5.12 -17.87 11.47
C GLU A 97 4.66 -16.60 12.18
N VAL A 98 4.42 -15.56 11.40
CA VAL A 98 3.83 -14.29 11.85
C VAL A 98 2.32 -14.43 11.97
N THR A 99 1.81 -14.22 13.16
CA THR A 99 0.37 -14.22 13.49
C THR A 99 -0.12 -12.79 13.72
N ASN A 100 -1.43 -12.61 13.86
CA ASN A 100 -2.06 -11.31 14.10
C ASN A 100 -1.76 -10.69 15.50
N ARG A 101 -0.87 -11.30 16.28
CA ARG A 101 -0.43 -10.82 17.60
C ARG A 101 1.08 -10.90 17.79
N SER A 102 1.80 -11.35 16.76
CA SER A 102 3.25 -11.43 16.82
C SER A 102 3.88 -10.05 16.95
N THR A 103 4.94 -9.97 17.73
CA THR A 103 5.88 -8.86 17.66
C THR A 103 6.98 -9.28 16.69
N ILE A 104 7.22 -8.46 15.67
CA ILE A 104 8.20 -8.72 14.62
C ILE A 104 9.25 -7.63 14.60
N ASP A 105 10.48 -8.00 14.27
CA ASP A 105 11.56 -7.06 13.98
C ASP A 105 11.79 -7.08 12.45
N ILE A 106 11.72 -5.92 11.80
CA ILE A 106 11.83 -5.80 10.35
C ILE A 106 12.91 -4.81 9.91
N VAL A 107 13.60 -5.16 8.83
CA VAL A 107 14.38 -4.24 8.01
C VAL A 107 13.57 -3.93 6.78
N TYR A 108 13.48 -2.66 6.38
CA TYR A 108 12.60 -2.27 5.30
C TYR A 108 13.12 -1.11 4.46
N THR A 109 12.63 -1.03 3.23
CA THR A 109 12.71 0.14 2.37
C THR A 109 11.35 0.43 1.75
N ALA A 110 10.87 1.65 1.91
CA ALA A 110 9.54 2.06 1.53
C ALA A 110 9.55 3.15 0.44
N TYR A 111 8.70 2.98 -0.58
CA TYR A 111 8.65 3.83 -1.76
C TYR A 111 7.23 4.28 -2.08
N VAL A 112 7.09 5.50 -2.60
CA VAL A 112 5.90 5.85 -3.38
C VAL A 112 5.93 5.02 -4.66
N PHE A 113 4.89 4.25 -4.94
CA PHE A 113 4.88 3.33 -6.08
C PHE A 113 4.76 4.07 -7.42
N PRO A 114 5.81 4.03 -8.29
CA PRO A 114 5.84 4.79 -9.53
C PRO A 114 5.17 4.08 -10.72
N ASN A 115 4.44 2.97 -10.49
CA ASN A 115 3.90 2.05 -11.49
C ASN A 115 4.96 1.32 -12.32
N ALA A 116 6.17 1.24 -11.79
CA ALA A 116 7.35 0.58 -12.35
C ALA A 116 8.22 0.09 -11.18
N LYS A 117 9.36 -0.53 -11.45
CA LYS A 117 10.35 -0.84 -10.40
C LYS A 117 10.75 0.45 -9.68
N PRO A 118 10.58 0.55 -8.35
CA PRO A 118 10.97 1.73 -7.58
C PRO A 118 12.48 1.98 -7.66
N THR A 119 12.87 3.22 -7.50
CA THR A 119 14.26 3.66 -7.41
C THR A 119 14.44 4.57 -6.20
N THR A 120 15.66 4.92 -5.87
CA THR A 120 16.00 5.85 -4.79
C THR A 120 15.21 7.17 -4.87
N ALA A 121 14.85 7.63 -6.08
CA ALA A 121 14.02 8.84 -6.27
C ALA A 121 12.58 8.71 -5.74
N ASN A 122 12.10 7.49 -5.53
CA ASN A 122 10.76 7.22 -5.01
C ASN A 122 10.77 6.83 -3.52
N MET A 123 11.95 6.64 -2.93
CA MET A 123 12.14 6.22 -1.55
C MET A 123 11.72 7.33 -0.58
N TYR A 124 10.97 6.99 0.45
CA TYR A 124 10.57 7.95 1.48
C TYR A 124 10.94 7.52 2.90
N ALA A 125 11.26 6.25 3.13
CA ALA A 125 11.72 5.76 4.43
C ALA A 125 12.49 4.45 4.27
N THR A 126 13.50 4.24 5.12
CA THR A 126 14.27 2.99 5.18
C THR A 126 15.03 2.90 6.51
N ASN A 127 15.28 1.68 6.97
CA ASN A 127 16.30 1.33 7.97
C ASN A 127 17.29 0.29 7.41
N ASP A 128 17.20 0.02 6.09
CA ASP A 128 18.11 -0.90 5.42
C ASP A 128 19.50 -0.26 5.24
N PRO A 129 20.59 -0.89 5.77
CA PRO A 129 21.94 -0.34 5.72
C PRO A 129 22.45 -0.06 4.30
N ASP A 130 22.12 -0.92 3.33
CA ASP A 130 22.57 -0.78 1.95
C ASP A 130 21.89 0.40 1.26
N SER A 131 20.59 0.56 1.49
CA SER A 131 19.81 1.71 1.01
C SER A 131 20.31 3.02 1.62
N ILE A 132 20.62 3.04 2.92
CA ILE A 132 21.17 4.20 3.61
C ILE A 132 22.53 4.58 3.02
N ALA A 133 23.42 3.61 2.82
CA ALA A 133 24.74 3.83 2.23
C ALA A 133 24.64 4.39 0.79
N GLU A 134 23.62 3.99 0.02
CA GLU A 134 23.36 4.57 -1.30
C GLU A 134 22.89 6.03 -1.21
N LEU A 135 21.98 6.35 -0.30
CA LEU A 135 21.52 7.72 -0.05
C LEU A 135 22.68 8.65 0.37
N GLU A 136 23.55 8.16 1.24
CA GLU A 136 24.74 8.91 1.67
C GLU A 136 25.70 9.19 0.51
N LYS A 137 25.96 8.21 -0.36
CA LYS A 137 26.78 8.37 -1.58
C LYS A 137 26.20 9.43 -2.53
N LEU A 138 24.87 9.53 -2.59
CA LEU A 138 24.18 10.51 -3.41
C LEU A 138 24.14 11.92 -2.74
N GLY A 139 24.66 12.05 -1.50
CA GLY A 139 24.63 13.29 -0.73
C GLY A 139 23.23 13.73 -0.31
N LEU A 140 22.30 12.77 -0.23
CA LEU A 140 20.93 13.03 0.14
C LEU A 140 20.79 13.03 1.67
N ASN A 141 20.25 14.12 2.20
CA ASN A 141 19.86 14.29 3.59
C ASN A 141 20.95 13.96 4.63
N THR A 142 22.12 14.58 4.47
CA THR A 142 23.30 14.37 5.33
C THR A 142 23.11 14.84 6.78
N GLU A 143 22.06 15.63 7.07
CA GLU A 143 21.72 16.09 8.41
C GLU A 143 20.75 15.15 9.15
N TYR A 144 20.24 14.12 8.48
CA TYR A 144 19.33 13.15 9.09
C TYR A 144 20.13 12.02 9.74
N GLU A 145 19.84 11.74 11.01
CA GLU A 145 20.41 10.59 11.70
C GLU A 145 19.64 9.32 11.31
N TRP A 146 20.24 8.54 10.40
CA TRP A 146 19.67 7.26 10.01
C TRP A 146 19.83 6.24 11.13
N THR A 147 18.82 5.38 11.32
CA THR A 147 18.92 4.19 12.15
C THR A 147 18.92 2.94 11.26
N THR A 148 19.81 2.02 11.55
CA THR A 148 19.85 0.68 10.93
C THR A 148 19.30 -0.40 11.86
N ASP A 149 18.84 0.00 13.04
CA ASP A 149 18.20 -0.94 13.96
C ASP A 149 16.89 -1.46 13.34
N PRO A 150 16.61 -2.78 13.42
CA PRO A 150 15.33 -3.31 12.99
C PRO A 150 14.17 -2.63 13.68
N MET A 151 13.15 -2.26 12.91
CA MET A 151 11.93 -1.67 13.45
C MET A 151 11.10 -2.78 14.10
N GLN A 152 10.81 -2.64 15.39
CA GLN A 152 9.93 -3.55 16.10
C GLN A 152 8.48 -3.11 15.97
N VAL A 153 7.61 -4.05 15.59
CA VAL A 153 6.18 -3.83 15.39
C VAL A 153 5.39 -4.96 16.03
N THR A 154 4.32 -4.62 16.75
CA THR A 154 3.36 -5.61 17.27
C THR A 154 2.08 -5.56 16.44
N LEU A 155 1.79 -6.64 15.69
CA LEU A 155 0.60 -6.71 14.84
C LEU A 155 -0.69 -6.69 15.70
N GLY A 156 -1.72 -6.04 15.15
CA GLY A 156 -3.01 -5.85 15.83
C GLY A 156 -3.03 -4.71 16.83
N ARG A 157 -2.01 -3.82 16.83
CA ARG A 157 -1.95 -2.61 17.66
C ARG A 157 -2.00 -1.31 16.86
N GLU A 158 -2.25 -1.39 15.55
CA GLU A 158 -2.30 -0.23 14.65
C GLU A 158 -1.00 0.59 14.67
N GLU A 159 0.16 -0.07 14.86
CA GLU A 159 1.48 0.57 14.91
C GLU A 159 2.05 0.83 13.50
N ILE A 160 1.49 0.16 12.48
CA ILE A 160 1.88 0.30 11.06
C ILE A 160 0.63 0.46 10.17
N LEU A 161 0.87 0.65 8.87
CA LEU A 161 -0.21 0.79 7.90
C LEU A 161 -1.14 -0.43 7.92
N PRO A 162 -2.48 -0.24 7.81
CA PRO A 162 -3.45 -1.35 7.86
C PRO A 162 -3.19 -2.42 6.80
N GLY A 163 -2.71 -2.02 5.61
CA GLY A 163 -2.36 -2.94 4.55
C GLY A 163 -1.12 -3.79 4.88
N LEU A 164 -0.15 -3.25 5.61
CA LEU A 164 1.02 -3.99 6.08
C LEU A 164 0.60 -5.00 7.15
N GLU A 165 -0.22 -4.61 8.14
CA GLU A 165 -0.74 -5.54 9.14
C GLU A 165 -1.44 -6.74 8.49
N THR A 166 -2.27 -6.47 7.48
CA THR A 166 -2.98 -7.53 6.73
C THR A 166 -2.01 -8.44 5.99
N ALA A 167 -1.02 -7.87 5.30
CA ALA A 167 -0.12 -8.62 4.42
C ALA A 167 0.97 -9.40 5.17
N LEU A 168 1.39 -8.95 6.36
CA LEU A 168 2.46 -9.59 7.12
C LEU A 168 2.01 -10.87 7.84
N VAL A 169 0.73 -11.02 8.12
CA VAL A 169 0.19 -12.28 8.70
C VAL A 169 0.41 -13.44 7.72
N GLY A 170 0.95 -14.55 8.24
CA GLY A 170 1.32 -15.74 7.46
C GLY A 170 2.68 -15.66 6.76
N CYS A 171 3.39 -14.54 6.89
CA CYS A 171 4.83 -14.50 6.60
C CYS A 171 5.60 -15.23 7.70
N ARG A 172 6.91 -15.42 7.51
CA ARG A 172 7.76 -16.15 8.44
C ARG A 172 9.05 -15.39 8.72
N LYS A 173 9.66 -15.67 9.88
CA LYS A 173 11.02 -15.19 10.18
C LYS A 173 11.98 -15.63 9.05
N GLY A 174 12.70 -14.68 8.46
CA GLY A 174 13.60 -14.92 7.32
C GLY A 174 12.93 -14.67 5.96
N ASP A 175 11.64 -14.37 5.91
CA ASP A 175 11.00 -13.98 4.65
C ASP A 175 11.46 -12.61 4.17
N SER A 176 11.75 -12.53 2.86
CA SER A 176 11.86 -11.28 2.10
C SER A 176 10.55 -11.05 1.34
N VAL A 177 9.90 -9.94 1.61
CA VAL A 177 8.51 -9.68 1.22
C VAL A 177 8.40 -8.34 0.51
N GLU A 178 7.64 -8.31 -0.58
CA GLU A 178 7.21 -7.07 -1.22
C GLU A 178 5.71 -6.88 -1.01
N ILE A 179 5.31 -5.73 -0.49
CA ILE A 179 3.90 -5.41 -0.21
C ILE A 179 3.52 -4.14 -0.95
N TYR A 180 2.56 -4.24 -1.85
CA TYR A 180 2.01 -3.14 -2.63
C TYR A 180 0.64 -2.77 -2.07
N LEU A 181 0.45 -1.49 -1.78
CA LEU A 181 -0.78 -0.96 -1.18
C LEU A 181 -1.34 0.15 -2.05
N THR A 182 -2.65 0.13 -2.25
CA THR A 182 -3.34 1.33 -2.73
C THR A 182 -3.34 2.39 -1.63
N TYR A 183 -3.65 3.62 -1.98
CA TYR A 183 -3.65 4.72 -1.02
C TYR A 183 -4.58 4.47 0.18
N ASP A 184 -5.70 3.76 -0.03
CA ASP A 184 -6.72 3.53 0.99
C ASP A 184 -6.23 2.59 2.12
N MET A 185 -5.34 1.67 1.77
CA MET A 185 -4.68 0.75 2.71
C MET A 185 -3.31 1.25 3.18
N ALA A 186 -2.93 2.46 2.76
CA ALA A 186 -1.69 3.14 3.12
C ALA A 186 -1.98 4.43 3.92
N TYR A 187 -1.57 5.60 3.42
CA TYR A 187 -1.70 6.89 4.10
C TYR A 187 -3.01 7.64 3.80
N GLY A 188 -3.91 7.04 3.02
CA GLY A 188 -5.20 7.63 2.71
C GLY A 188 -5.09 8.92 1.89
N LYS A 189 -5.88 9.90 2.27
CA LYS A 189 -5.97 11.22 1.62
C LYS A 189 -5.05 12.27 2.23
N HIS A 190 -4.06 11.84 3.01
CA HIS A 190 -3.17 12.72 3.75
C HIS A 190 -1.78 12.78 3.11
N TYR A 191 -1.13 13.94 3.22
CA TYR A 191 0.30 14.07 3.00
C TYR A 191 1.04 13.57 4.24
N VAL A 192 2.02 12.67 4.07
CA VAL A 192 2.86 12.19 5.18
C VAL A 192 4.32 12.27 4.76
N GLY A 193 5.05 13.23 5.32
CA GLY A 193 6.44 13.47 4.91
C GLY A 193 6.56 13.74 3.42
N MET A 194 7.26 12.87 2.69
CA MET A 194 7.44 12.96 1.24
C MET A 194 6.34 12.22 0.44
N VAL A 195 5.43 11.53 1.12
CA VAL A 195 4.36 10.77 0.45
C VAL A 195 3.19 11.69 0.14
N PRO A 196 2.87 11.95 -1.14
CA PRO A 196 1.71 12.75 -1.51
C PRO A 196 0.39 12.10 -1.09
N ALA A 197 -0.63 12.90 -0.89
CA ALA A 197 -1.98 12.41 -0.64
C ALA A 197 -2.45 11.46 -1.77
N LYS A 198 -3.19 10.42 -1.42
CA LYS A 198 -3.70 9.43 -2.36
C LYS A 198 -2.61 8.73 -3.17
N SER A 199 -1.43 8.48 -2.60
CA SER A 199 -0.36 7.73 -3.25
C SER A 199 -0.43 6.24 -2.93
N ALA A 200 -0.30 5.40 -3.94
CA ALA A 200 0.03 4.00 -3.73
C ALA A 200 1.48 3.89 -3.24
N VAL A 201 1.76 2.92 -2.39
CA VAL A 201 3.10 2.70 -1.85
C VAL A 201 3.51 1.24 -2.01
N VAL A 202 4.82 0.98 -1.97
CA VAL A 202 5.38 -0.36 -1.90
C VAL A 202 6.42 -0.41 -0.79
N TRP A 203 6.40 -1.51 -0.05
CA TRP A 203 7.36 -1.82 0.99
C TRP A 203 8.09 -3.10 0.64
N PHE A 204 9.41 -3.03 0.67
CA PHE A 204 10.31 -4.19 0.65
C PHE A 204 10.71 -4.44 2.10
N ILE A 205 10.46 -5.63 2.61
CA ILE A 205 10.58 -5.96 4.03
C ILE A 205 11.32 -7.28 4.18
N ASP A 206 12.36 -7.29 5.01
CA ASP A 206 12.97 -8.51 5.52
C ASP A 206 12.54 -8.71 6.97
N ILE A 207 11.95 -9.88 7.28
CA ILE A 207 11.50 -10.23 8.63
C ILE A 207 12.66 -10.87 9.38
N VAL A 208 13.28 -10.08 10.26
CA VAL A 208 14.50 -10.48 10.96
C VAL A 208 14.21 -11.39 12.16
N ASP A 209 13.13 -11.08 12.89
CA ASP A 209 12.71 -11.87 14.05
C ASP A 209 11.20 -11.88 14.23
N VAL A 210 10.69 -12.94 14.89
CA VAL A 210 9.27 -13.13 15.23
C VAL A 210 9.17 -13.63 16.66
N LYS A 211 8.40 -12.87 17.50
CA LYS A 211 8.26 -13.10 18.95
C LYS A 211 6.79 -13.29 19.32
#